data_ed9d81bc3b1f339100d6e4dc443f8883
#
_entry.id   ed9d81bc3b1f339100d6e4dc443f8883
#
_cell.length_a   1.000
_cell.length_b   1.000
_cell.length_c   1.000
_cell.angle_alpha   90.00
_cell.angle_beta   90.00
_cell.angle_gamma   90.00
#
_symmetry.space_group_name_H-M   'P 1'
#
loop_
_entity.id
_entity.type
_entity.pdbx_description
1 polymer ?
#
loop_
_entity_poly.entity_id
_entity_poly.type
_entity_poly.pdbx_seq_one_letter_code
_entity_poly.pdbx_strand_id
1 'polypeptide(L)' 'MSQNVQFEVQGDNLVIVVDLSQELGVSGSGKSTIIATTSGNVGVPGYEDVKVGLNVYRPIQAGGRGVRRMASR' A
#
# COMPACT_ATOMS: atom_id res chain seq x y z
N MET A 1 3.79 11.67 3.36
CA MET A 1 2.43 11.69 3.88
C MET A 1 1.64 10.53 3.32
N SER A 2 0.91 9.85 4.17
CA SER A 2 0.21 8.64 3.77
C SER A 2 -1.07 8.94 3.01
N GLN A 3 -1.36 8.14 2.01
CA GLN A 3 -2.58 8.26 1.23
C GLN A 3 -3.24 6.90 1.16
N ASN A 4 -4.49 6.83 1.59
CA ASN A 4 -5.29 5.62 1.61
C ASN A 4 -4.68 4.54 2.48
N VAL A 5 -4.00 4.93 3.53
CA VAL A 5 -3.39 4.00 4.48
C VAL A 5 -3.81 4.45 5.87
N GLN A 6 -4.34 3.53 6.64
CA GLN A 6 -4.72 3.80 8.02
C GLN A 6 -3.94 2.85 8.92
N PHE A 7 -3.38 3.41 9.97
CA PHE A 7 -2.61 2.64 10.94
C PHE A 7 -3.36 2.59 12.26
N GLU A 8 -3.35 1.43 12.85
CA GLU A 8 -3.92 1.26 14.19
C GLU A 8 -3.00 0.35 14.96
N VAL A 9 -2.70 0.73 16.21
CA VAL A 9 -1.89 -0.11 17.08
C VAL A 9 -2.81 -0.79 18.06
N GLN A 10 -2.72 -2.11 18.10
CA GLN A 10 -3.51 -2.92 19.01
C GLN A 10 -2.53 -3.75 19.83
N GLY A 11 -2.29 -3.32 21.08
CA GLY A 11 -1.28 -3.98 21.90
C GLY A 11 0.09 -3.84 21.25
N ASP A 12 0.71 -4.93 20.91
CA ASP A 12 2.00 -4.93 20.24
C ASP A 12 1.88 -5.10 18.74
N ASN A 13 0.66 -5.01 18.19
CA ASN A 13 0.44 -5.26 16.79
C ASN A 13 0.10 -3.98 16.05
N LEU A 14 0.70 -3.82 14.89
CA LEU A 14 0.36 -2.76 13.97
C LEU A 14 -0.63 -3.32 12.95
N VAL A 15 -1.79 -2.68 12.85
CA VAL A 15 -2.81 -3.05 11.88
C VAL A 15 -2.86 -1.97 10.81
N ILE A 16 -2.79 -2.38 9.58
CA ILE A 16 -2.79 -1.47 8.44
C ILE A 16 -4.02 -1.77 7.60
N VAL A 17 -4.80 -0.73 7.31
CA VAL A 17 -6.01 -0.88 6.51
C VAL A 17 -5.85 -0.05 5.24
N VAL A 18 -6.10 -0.68 4.11
CA VAL A 18 -6.04 -0.08 2.79
C VAL A 18 -7.34 -0.42 2.06
N ASP A 19 -7.95 0.60 1.46
CA ASP A 19 -9.13 0.40 0.63
C ASP A 19 -8.67 0.05 -0.78
N LEU A 20 -8.82 -1.18 -1.17
CA LEU A 20 -8.32 -1.66 -2.46
C LEU A 20 -9.14 -1.16 -3.63
N SER A 21 -10.28 -0.53 -3.38
CA SER A 21 -11.10 0.02 -4.46
C SER A 21 -10.64 1.41 -4.87
N GLN A 22 -9.75 2.03 -4.13
CA GLN A 22 -9.28 3.36 -4.47
C GLN A 22 -8.09 3.30 -5.42
N GLU A 23 -7.97 4.31 -6.24
CA GLU A 23 -6.82 4.47 -7.13
C GLU A 23 -6.34 5.90 -6.99
N LEU A 24 -5.10 6.07 -6.59
CA LEU A 24 -4.54 7.39 -6.37
C LEU A 24 -3.96 8.00 -7.63
N GLY A 25 -3.63 7.16 -8.61
CA GLY A 25 -3.04 7.66 -9.84
C GLY A 25 -2.01 6.68 -10.36
N VAL A 26 -1.45 7.04 -11.50
CA VAL A 26 -0.44 6.21 -12.16
C VAL A 26 0.92 6.54 -11.59
N SER A 27 1.74 5.53 -11.39
CA SER A 27 3.09 5.72 -10.86
C SER A 27 3.92 6.57 -11.81
N GLY A 28 5.04 7.11 -11.31
CA GLY A 28 5.91 7.94 -12.12
C GLY A 28 6.46 7.24 -13.34
N SER A 29 6.65 5.94 -13.27
CA SER A 29 7.13 5.17 -14.41
C SER A 29 6.02 4.84 -15.40
N GLY A 30 4.78 5.03 -15.02
CA GLY A 30 3.64 4.70 -15.87
C GLY A 30 3.30 3.22 -15.92
N LYS A 31 3.90 2.42 -15.09
CA LYS A 31 3.73 0.97 -15.17
C LYS A 31 2.78 0.41 -14.13
N SER A 32 2.31 1.23 -13.22
CA SER A 32 1.46 0.76 -12.14
C SER A 32 0.46 1.82 -11.77
N THR A 33 -0.68 1.37 -11.27
CA THR A 33 -1.65 2.26 -10.63
C THR A 33 -1.41 2.17 -9.13
N ILE A 34 -1.19 3.31 -8.50
CA ILE A 34 -0.94 3.36 -7.07
C ILE A 34 -2.28 3.30 -6.35
N ILE A 35 -2.40 2.39 -5.41
CA ILE A 35 -3.61 2.25 -4.62
C ILE A 35 -3.43 2.90 -3.26
N ALA A 36 -2.28 2.72 -2.64
CA ALA A 36 -2.01 3.30 -1.33
C ALA A 36 -0.51 3.49 -1.19
N THR A 37 -0.12 4.50 -0.46
CA THR A 37 1.31 4.73 -0.24
C THR A 37 1.52 5.55 1.01
N THR A 38 2.63 5.29 1.68
CA THR A 38 3.08 6.13 2.78
C THR A 38 3.95 7.28 2.29
N SER A 39 4.31 7.28 1.00
CA SER A 39 5.15 8.32 0.42
C SER A 39 6.46 8.44 1.18
N GLY A 40 7.12 7.32 1.35
CA GLY A 40 8.32 7.22 2.13
C GLY A 40 8.03 6.56 3.47
N ASN A 41 8.93 6.72 4.39
CA ASN A 41 8.78 6.09 5.69
C ASN A 41 8.05 7.01 6.65
N VAL A 42 7.15 6.43 7.43
CA VAL A 42 6.44 7.16 8.49
C VAL A 42 6.62 6.42 9.79
N GLY A 43 6.51 7.14 10.89
CA GLY A 43 6.61 6.53 12.21
C GLY A 43 5.32 5.85 12.60
N VAL A 44 5.44 4.77 13.34
CA VAL A 44 4.28 4.06 13.87
C VAL A 44 3.73 4.86 15.06
N PRO A 45 2.41 5.09 15.13
CA PRO A 45 1.84 5.82 16.26
C PRO A 45 2.19 5.14 17.58
N GLY A 46 2.75 5.92 18.49
CA GLY A 46 3.16 5.41 19.78
C GLY A 46 4.49 4.68 19.79
N TYR A 47 5.06 4.41 18.62
CA TYR A 47 6.33 3.71 18.48
C TYR A 47 7.17 4.44 17.44
N GLU A 48 7.48 5.71 17.67
CA GLU A 48 8.05 6.56 16.63
C GLU A 48 9.43 6.13 16.17
N ASP A 49 10.13 5.30 16.94
CA ASP A 49 11.39 4.75 16.48
C ASP A 49 11.19 3.60 15.49
N VAL A 50 9.95 3.15 15.29
CA VAL A 50 9.64 2.10 14.33
C VAL A 50 9.05 2.76 13.08
N LYS A 51 9.58 2.43 11.92
CA LYS A 51 9.18 3.06 10.67
C LYS A 51 8.48 2.08 9.77
N VAL A 52 7.50 2.59 9.01
CA VAL A 52 6.77 1.80 8.02
C VAL A 52 6.91 2.47 6.68
N GLY A 53 7.30 1.71 5.68
CA GLY A 53 7.25 2.15 4.30
C GLY A 53 6.39 1.17 3.53
N LEU A 54 5.35 1.67 2.87
CA LEU A 54 4.36 0.81 2.24
C LEU A 54 3.92 1.40 0.92
N ASN A 55 3.84 0.53 -0.10
CA ASN A 55 3.24 0.88 -1.37
C ASN A 55 2.36 -0.27 -1.81
N VAL A 56 1.11 0.04 -2.09
CA VAL A 56 0.17 -0.92 -2.64
C VAL A 56 -0.16 -0.44 -4.04
N TYR A 57 0.01 -1.31 -5.02
CA TYR A 57 -0.15 -0.91 -6.40
C TYR A 57 -0.63 -2.09 -7.22
N ARG A 58 -1.23 -1.75 -8.37
CA ARG A 58 -1.66 -2.74 -9.35
C ARG A 58 -0.85 -2.52 -10.62
N PRO A 59 -0.06 -3.51 -11.04
CA PRO A 59 0.68 -3.34 -12.29
C PRO A 59 -0.27 -3.17 -13.46
N ILE A 60 0.09 -2.29 -14.38
CA ILE A 60 -0.65 -2.12 -15.61
C ILE A 60 -0.08 -3.10 -16.61
N GLN A 61 -0.92 -4.02 -17.05
CA GLN A 61 -0.45 -5.10 -17.88
C GLN A 61 -0.96 -4.93 -19.27
N ALA A 62 -0.06 -4.86 -20.18
CA ALA A 62 -0.47 -4.76 -21.56
C ALA A 62 -1.06 -6.06 -22.05
N GLY A 63 -0.63 -7.16 -21.62
CA GLY A 63 -1.09 -8.41 -22.12
C GLY A 63 -1.96 -9.15 -21.21
N GLY A 64 -2.22 -8.67 -20.23
CA GLY A 64 -3.07 -9.24 -19.31
C GLY A 64 -2.86 -10.63 -19.02
N ARG A 65 -2.66 -11.21 -18.45
CA ARG A 65 -2.73 -12.38 -18.13
C ARG A 65 -2.97 -12.47 -16.93
N GLY A 66 -3.43 -12.24 -16.50
CA GLY A 66 -3.81 -12.28 -15.48
C GLY A 66 -3.72 -13.12 -14.54
N VAL A 67 -3.74 -13.39 -14.11
CA VAL A 67 -3.80 -14.19 -13.40
C VAL A 67 -3.70 -14.11 -12.18
N ARG A 68 -4.02 -14.16 -11.69
CA ARG A 68 -4.12 -14.13 -10.73
C ARG A 68 -4.23 -14.74 -9.84
N ARG A 69 -4.07 -15.15 -9.46
CA ARG A 69 -4.24 -15.70 -8.67
C ARG A 69 -3.61 -15.75 -7.74
N MET A 70 -3.39 -15.50 -7.15
CA MET A 70 -3.01 -15.56 -6.24
C MET A 70 -3.08 -15.87 -5.26
N ALA A 71 -2.96 -16.02 -5.10
CA ALA A 71 -3.17 -16.26 -4.32
C ALA A 71 -3.11 -16.45 -3.32
N SER A 72 -3.09 -16.59 -3.29
CA SER A 72 -3.24 -16.77 -2.54
C SER A 72 -3.11 -16.97 -1.59
N ARG A 73 -3.03 -17.06 -1.44
CA ARG A 73 -3.03 -17.23 -0.71
C ARG A 73 -3.25 -17.31 -0.19
#